data_45ecdc4f5a2c9313a1b3b7f0d06f93ed
#
_entry.id   45ecdc4f5a2c9313a1b3b7f0d06f93ed
#
_cell.length_a   1.000
_cell.length_b   1.000
_cell.length_c   1.000
_cell.angle_alpha   90.00
_cell.angle_beta   90.00
_cell.angle_gamma   90.00
#
_symmetry.space_group_name_H-M   'P 1'
#
loop_
_entity.id
_entity.type
_entity.pdbx_description
1 polymer ?
#
loop_
_entity_poly.entity_id
_entity_poly.type
_entity_poly.pdbx_seq_one_letter_code
_entity_poly.pdbx_strand_id
1 'polypeptide(L)'
;VDFLSTLDIVDPCKIGLIGICGFGGMALNAAAMDTRVKATVTATMYDMTRVNANGYFDEADSEEARLELKKALNAQRTQDYKNGTYARTGGVVDPLPEDAPFYVRDYYDYYKTERGYTERSLNSNGGWNKTSALSFINMPILRYSDEISSAVLMIHGELSLIHISEP
;
A
#
# COMPACT_ATOMS: atom_id res chain seq x y z
N VAL A 1 -18.56 2.81 1.81
CA VAL A 1 -19.68 2.52 2.73
C VAL A 1 -20.91 3.28 2.31
N ASP A 2 -20.85 4.62 2.15
CA ASP A 2 -22.01 5.46 1.84
C ASP A 2 -22.85 4.95 0.68
N PHE A 3 -22.23 4.75 -0.49
CA PHE A 3 -22.93 4.22 -1.66
C PHE A 3 -23.62 2.88 -1.40
N LEU A 4 -22.91 1.94 -0.77
CA LEU A 4 -23.50 0.64 -0.45
C LEU A 4 -24.70 0.75 0.49
N SER A 5 -24.66 1.67 1.45
CA SER A 5 -25.75 1.88 2.41
C SER A 5 -27.01 2.47 1.79
N THR A 6 -26.95 2.95 0.55
CA THR A 6 -28.14 3.49 -0.18
C THR A 6 -28.75 2.49 -1.16
N LEU A 7 -28.20 1.29 -1.27
CA LEU A 7 -28.73 0.26 -2.17
C LEU A 7 -29.76 -0.63 -1.45
N ASP A 8 -30.95 -0.78 -2.01
CA ASP A 8 -32.02 -1.62 -1.46
C ASP A 8 -31.65 -3.09 -1.28
N ILE A 9 -30.67 -3.57 -2.04
CA ILE A 9 -30.16 -4.95 -1.97
C ILE A 9 -29.09 -5.18 -0.92
N VAL A 10 -28.62 -4.12 -0.25
CA VAL A 10 -27.56 -4.17 0.75
C VAL A 10 -28.11 -3.92 2.15
N ASP A 11 -27.81 -4.83 3.07
CA ASP A 11 -28.04 -4.57 4.48
C ASP A 11 -26.95 -3.64 5.02
N PRO A 12 -27.27 -2.38 5.36
CA PRO A 12 -26.25 -1.42 5.80
C PRO A 12 -25.61 -1.78 7.15
N CYS A 13 -26.19 -2.73 7.87
CA CYS A 13 -25.64 -3.26 9.12
C CYS A 13 -24.69 -4.46 8.90
N LYS A 14 -24.42 -4.85 7.66
CA LYS A 14 -23.60 -6.03 7.31
C LYS A 14 -22.54 -5.72 6.26
N ILE A 15 -22.00 -4.51 6.26
CA ILE A 15 -20.94 -4.11 5.34
C ILE A 15 -19.59 -4.53 5.94
N GLY A 16 -18.77 -5.20 5.14
CA GLY A 16 -17.40 -5.57 5.49
C GLY A 16 -16.39 -5.06 4.49
N LEU A 17 -15.11 -5.12 4.87
CA LEU A 17 -13.98 -4.74 4.03
C LEU A 17 -13.03 -5.93 3.84
N ILE A 18 -12.44 -6.02 2.66
CA ILE A 18 -11.31 -6.92 2.38
C ILE A 18 -10.17 -6.05 1.84
N GLY A 19 -9.05 -6.04 2.55
CA GLY A 19 -7.84 -5.36 2.13
C GLY A 19 -6.72 -6.35 1.81
N ILE A 20 -6.09 -6.23 0.65
CA ILE A 20 -5.03 -7.14 0.20
C ILE A 20 -3.76 -6.33 0.00
N CYS A 21 -2.60 -6.87 0.46
CA CYS A 21 -1.30 -6.25 0.33
C CYS A 21 -1.28 -4.86 1.02
N GLY A 22 -0.74 -3.83 0.39
CA GLY A 22 -0.74 -2.47 0.95
C GLY A 22 -2.12 -1.90 1.26
N PHE A 23 -3.17 -2.35 0.56
CA PHE A 23 -4.54 -1.95 0.88
C PHE A 23 -5.11 -2.63 2.14
N GLY A 24 -4.42 -3.63 2.70
CA GLY A 24 -4.77 -4.19 4.00
C GLY A 24 -4.65 -3.17 5.13
N GLY A 25 -3.54 -2.41 5.17
CA GLY A 25 -3.38 -1.31 6.11
C GLY A 25 -4.43 -0.21 5.92
N MET A 26 -4.75 0.14 4.67
CA MET A 26 -5.82 1.10 4.37
C MET A 26 -7.20 0.61 4.81
N ALA A 27 -7.48 -0.70 4.70
CA ALA A 27 -8.73 -1.27 5.19
C ALA A 27 -8.85 -1.19 6.71
N LEU A 28 -7.76 -1.44 7.45
CA LEU A 28 -7.73 -1.24 8.91
C LEU A 28 -7.96 0.22 9.28
N ASN A 29 -7.30 1.15 8.60
CA ASN A 29 -7.53 2.57 8.81
C ASN A 29 -9.00 2.95 8.57
N ALA A 30 -9.61 2.45 7.50
CA ALA A 30 -11.02 2.69 7.22
C ALA A 30 -11.93 2.09 8.30
N ALA A 31 -11.62 0.89 8.81
CA ALA A 31 -12.38 0.25 9.88
C ALA A 31 -12.25 0.98 11.22
N ALA A 32 -11.09 1.58 11.50
CA ALA A 32 -10.89 2.40 12.70
C ALA A 32 -11.71 3.70 12.65
N MET A 33 -11.97 4.23 11.45
CA MET A 33 -12.66 5.52 11.27
C MET A 33 -14.15 5.40 10.95
N ASP A 34 -14.58 4.30 10.35
CA ASP A 34 -16.00 4.10 9.96
C ASP A 34 -16.64 2.97 10.75
N THR A 35 -17.38 3.32 11.78
CA THR A 35 -18.07 2.37 12.69
C THR A 35 -19.17 1.55 12.04
N ARG A 36 -19.55 1.86 10.80
CA ARG A 36 -20.50 1.07 9.99
C ARG A 36 -19.85 -0.17 9.39
N VAL A 37 -18.52 -0.24 9.34
CA VAL A 37 -17.80 -1.45 8.95
C VAL A 37 -17.94 -2.50 10.07
N LYS A 38 -18.49 -3.67 9.75
CA LYS A 38 -18.81 -4.72 10.73
C LYS A 38 -17.82 -5.87 10.75
N ALA A 39 -17.03 -6.01 9.69
CA ALA A 39 -15.94 -6.97 9.64
C ALA A 39 -14.86 -6.49 8.68
N THR A 40 -13.61 -6.77 9.01
CA THR A 40 -12.47 -6.46 8.13
C THR A 40 -11.58 -7.69 7.99
N VAL A 41 -11.24 -8.04 6.76
CA VAL A 41 -10.26 -9.08 6.46
C VAL A 41 -9.07 -8.43 5.80
N THR A 42 -7.87 -8.72 6.29
CA THR A 42 -6.63 -8.34 5.61
C THR A 42 -5.85 -9.57 5.20
N ALA A 43 -5.31 -9.56 3.98
CA ALA A 43 -4.48 -10.64 3.47
C ALA A 43 -3.12 -10.09 3.06
N THR A 44 -2.02 -10.67 3.57
CA THR A 44 -0.65 -10.24 3.27
C THR A 44 -0.46 -8.73 3.40
N MET A 45 -1.09 -8.15 4.43
CA MET A 45 -1.10 -6.70 4.61
C MET A 45 0.26 -6.16 5.06
N TYR A 46 0.50 -4.91 4.73
CA TYR A 46 1.56 -4.09 5.32
C TYR A 46 1.13 -2.63 5.38
N ASP A 47 1.80 -1.87 6.22
CA ASP A 47 1.61 -0.42 6.30
C ASP A 47 2.41 0.27 5.17
N MET A 48 1.71 0.62 4.08
CA MET A 48 2.32 1.36 2.96
C MET A 48 2.95 2.67 3.40
N THR A 49 2.41 3.31 4.42
CA THR A 49 2.90 4.61 4.87
C THR A 49 4.20 4.46 5.66
N ARG A 50 4.30 3.44 6.51
CA ARG A 50 5.54 3.08 7.20
C ARG A 50 6.65 2.69 6.22
N VAL A 51 6.34 1.84 5.22
CA VAL A 51 7.32 1.46 4.20
C VAL A 51 7.82 2.66 3.41
N ASN A 52 6.95 3.62 3.08
CA ASN A 52 7.38 4.85 2.40
C ASN A 52 8.23 5.76 3.30
N ALA A 53 8.03 5.72 4.60
CA ALA A 53 8.80 6.54 5.56
C ALA A 53 10.13 5.90 5.96
N ASN A 54 10.16 4.58 6.13
CA ASN A 54 11.24 3.86 6.80
C ASN A 54 11.92 2.81 5.92
N GLY A 55 11.42 2.56 4.71
CA GLY A 55 11.87 1.45 3.86
C GLY A 55 11.28 0.10 4.29
N TYR A 56 11.58 -0.95 3.54
CA TYR A 56 11.24 -2.32 3.93
C TYR A 56 12.02 -2.70 5.19
N PHE A 57 11.38 -3.40 6.12
CA PHE A 57 11.97 -3.82 7.41
C PHE A 57 12.56 -2.67 8.24
N ASP A 58 12.08 -1.43 7.98
CA ASP A 58 12.58 -0.19 8.59
C ASP A 58 14.10 0.05 8.37
N GLU A 59 14.67 -0.48 7.31
CA GLU A 59 16.11 -0.37 6.99
C GLU A 59 16.58 1.08 6.81
N ALA A 60 15.67 1.99 6.49
CA ALA A 60 15.93 3.41 6.29
C ALA A 60 15.27 4.29 7.37
N ASP A 61 14.97 3.73 8.55
CA ASP A 61 14.35 4.49 9.64
C ASP A 61 15.36 5.40 10.33
N SER A 62 15.64 6.52 9.70
CA SER A 62 16.39 7.61 10.29
C SER A 62 15.86 8.96 9.82
N GLU A 63 16.11 10.00 10.61
CA GLU A 63 15.74 11.37 10.25
C GLU A 63 16.49 11.82 8.99
N GLU A 64 17.77 11.47 8.88
CA GLU A 64 18.62 11.79 7.74
C GLU A 64 18.10 11.16 6.45
N ALA A 65 17.76 9.87 6.48
CA ALA A 65 17.24 9.17 5.31
C ALA A 65 15.88 9.77 4.86
N ARG A 66 14.99 10.05 5.81
CA ARG A 66 13.72 10.71 5.49
C ARG A 66 13.90 12.13 4.97
N LEU A 67 14.90 12.87 5.47
CA LEU A 67 15.21 14.22 4.97
C LEU A 67 15.68 14.18 3.51
N GLU A 68 16.60 13.28 3.17
CA GLU A 68 17.07 13.12 1.80
C GLU A 68 15.95 12.66 0.84
N LEU A 69 15.13 11.72 1.28
CA LEU A 69 13.96 11.30 0.51
C LEU A 69 13.00 12.47 0.24
N LYS A 70 12.69 13.28 1.26
CA LYS A 70 11.83 14.46 1.10
C LYS A 70 12.43 15.49 0.16
N LYS A 71 13.75 15.75 0.22
CA LYS A 71 14.44 16.64 -0.71
C LYS A 71 14.32 16.15 -2.15
N ALA A 72 14.56 14.87 -2.40
CA ALA A 72 14.47 14.28 -3.73
C ALA A 72 13.03 14.36 -4.28
N LEU A 73 12.03 14.06 -3.46
CA LEU A 73 10.62 14.12 -3.86
C LEU A 73 10.16 15.56 -4.13
N ASN A 74 10.63 16.54 -3.34
CA ASN A 74 10.30 17.95 -3.57
C ASN A 74 10.96 18.49 -4.84
N ALA A 75 12.20 18.09 -5.13
CA ALA A 75 12.84 18.40 -6.40
C ALA A 75 12.07 17.80 -7.58
N GLN A 76 11.60 16.55 -7.46
CA GLN A 76 10.77 15.91 -8.47
C GLN A 76 9.45 16.66 -8.70
N ARG A 77 8.77 17.11 -7.63
CA ARG A 77 7.52 17.92 -7.77
C ARG A 77 7.75 19.18 -8.58
N THR A 78 8.87 19.86 -8.31
CA THR A 78 9.22 21.07 -9.07
C THR A 78 9.47 20.75 -10.55
N GLN A 79 10.16 19.64 -10.82
CA GLN A 79 10.42 19.20 -12.19
C GLN A 79 9.13 18.79 -12.92
N ASP A 80 8.27 18.02 -12.26
CA ASP A 80 6.98 17.61 -12.80
C ASP A 80 6.11 18.82 -13.16
N TYR A 81 6.05 19.81 -12.26
CA TYR A 81 5.30 21.03 -12.51
C TYR A 81 5.84 21.81 -13.71
N LYS A 82 7.16 21.96 -13.83
CA LYS A 82 7.79 22.65 -14.97
C LYS A 82 7.51 21.97 -16.29
N ASN A 83 7.48 20.65 -16.31
CA ASN A 83 7.33 19.86 -17.53
C ASN A 83 5.86 19.53 -17.87
N GLY A 84 4.92 19.79 -16.96
CA GLY A 84 3.53 19.35 -17.10
C GLY A 84 3.39 17.83 -17.12
N THR A 85 4.28 17.11 -16.40
CA THR A 85 4.35 15.64 -16.36
C THR A 85 4.29 15.14 -14.93
N TYR A 86 4.16 13.82 -14.78
CA TYR A 86 4.20 13.15 -13.49
C TYR A 86 5.15 11.96 -13.58
N ALA A 87 6.29 12.05 -12.87
CA ALA A 87 7.21 10.93 -12.76
C ALA A 87 6.53 9.75 -12.04
N ARG A 88 6.73 8.55 -12.57
CA ARG A 88 6.19 7.33 -12.00
C ARG A 88 7.26 6.53 -11.27
N THR A 89 6.84 5.77 -10.28
CA THR A 89 7.68 4.85 -9.52
C THR A 89 6.84 3.65 -9.08
N GLY A 90 7.47 2.64 -8.51
CA GLY A 90 6.80 1.38 -8.21
C GLY A 90 6.48 0.62 -9.51
N GLY A 91 5.58 -0.31 -9.42
CA GLY A 91 5.38 -1.26 -10.52
C GLY A 91 6.37 -2.40 -10.43
N VAL A 92 6.19 -3.38 -11.31
CA VAL A 92 7.10 -4.52 -11.39
C VAL A 92 8.14 -4.24 -12.44
N VAL A 93 9.41 -4.42 -12.08
CA VAL A 93 10.53 -4.17 -12.99
C VAL A 93 10.43 -5.03 -14.25
N ASP A 94 10.83 -4.47 -15.39
CA ASP A 94 10.91 -5.15 -16.67
C ASP A 94 11.89 -4.38 -17.56
N PRO A 95 13.03 -4.99 -17.98
CA PRO A 95 13.45 -6.38 -17.71
C PRO A 95 13.88 -6.64 -16.26
N LEU A 96 13.84 -7.91 -15.84
CA LEU A 96 14.30 -8.35 -14.52
C LEU A 96 15.84 -8.23 -14.42
N PRO A 97 16.40 -7.48 -13.46
CA PRO A 97 17.84 -7.43 -13.20
C PRO A 97 18.39 -8.80 -12.77
N GLU A 98 19.63 -9.10 -13.19
CA GLU A 98 20.28 -10.39 -12.85
C GLU A 98 20.49 -10.56 -11.35
N ASP A 99 20.80 -9.48 -10.65
CA ASP A 99 21.04 -9.40 -9.20
C ASP A 99 19.80 -9.06 -8.39
N ALA A 100 18.62 -9.12 -9.00
CA ALA A 100 17.37 -8.76 -8.32
C ALA A 100 17.18 -9.58 -7.02
N PRO A 101 16.77 -8.96 -5.93
CA PRO A 101 16.36 -9.66 -4.70
C PRO A 101 15.25 -10.67 -4.97
N PHE A 102 15.14 -11.69 -4.14
CA PHE A 102 14.17 -12.78 -4.37
C PHE A 102 12.71 -12.27 -4.48
N TYR A 103 12.30 -11.32 -3.64
CA TYR A 103 10.93 -10.77 -3.71
C TYR A 103 10.66 -10.02 -5.03
N VAL A 104 11.68 -9.39 -5.63
CA VAL A 104 11.55 -8.75 -6.95
C VAL A 104 11.38 -9.79 -8.04
N ARG A 105 12.10 -10.93 -7.93
CA ARG A 105 11.95 -12.07 -8.84
C ARG A 105 10.57 -12.69 -8.73
N ASP A 106 10.05 -12.88 -7.51
CA ASP A 106 8.71 -13.42 -7.26
C ASP A 106 7.61 -12.52 -7.82
N TYR A 107 7.73 -11.19 -7.66
CA TYR A 107 6.81 -10.23 -8.27
C TYR A 107 6.88 -10.28 -9.81
N TYR A 108 8.08 -10.36 -10.38
CA TYR A 108 8.23 -10.48 -11.82
C TYR A 108 7.60 -11.77 -12.34
N ASP A 109 7.90 -12.91 -11.70
CA ASP A 109 7.38 -14.22 -12.08
C ASP A 109 5.85 -14.28 -12.05
N TYR A 110 5.22 -13.54 -11.13
CA TYR A 110 3.78 -13.46 -11.10
C TYR A 110 3.22 -12.41 -12.07
N TYR A 111 3.66 -11.17 -11.99
CA TYR A 111 3.00 -10.06 -12.68
C TYR A 111 3.47 -9.85 -14.13
N LYS A 112 4.59 -10.42 -14.54
CA LYS A 112 5.16 -10.28 -15.89
C LYS A 112 5.14 -11.56 -16.71
N THR A 113 4.52 -12.61 -16.20
CA THR A 113 4.35 -13.89 -16.87
C THR A 113 2.86 -14.23 -17.00
N GLU A 114 2.54 -15.33 -17.68
CA GLU A 114 1.16 -15.81 -17.86
C GLU A 114 0.44 -16.13 -16.55
N ARG A 115 1.16 -16.22 -15.42
CA ARG A 115 0.57 -16.50 -14.10
C ARG A 115 -0.40 -15.41 -13.64
N GLY A 116 -0.06 -14.17 -13.81
CA GLY A 116 -0.88 -13.06 -13.29
C GLY A 116 -0.77 -11.77 -14.09
N TYR A 117 -0.12 -11.80 -15.26
CA TYR A 117 -0.05 -10.63 -16.12
C TYR A 117 -1.45 -10.23 -16.59
N THR A 118 -1.74 -8.96 -16.48
CA THR A 118 -2.90 -8.35 -17.13
C THR A 118 -2.56 -6.94 -17.57
N GLU A 119 -2.91 -6.63 -18.81
CA GLU A 119 -2.75 -5.30 -19.38
C GLU A 119 -3.48 -4.22 -18.57
N ARG A 120 -4.57 -4.60 -17.91
CA ARG A 120 -5.39 -3.69 -17.09
C ARG A 120 -4.77 -3.36 -15.73
N SER A 121 -3.70 -4.02 -15.33
CA SER A 121 -3.00 -3.73 -14.07
C SER A 121 -2.05 -2.54 -14.26
N LEU A 122 -2.57 -1.34 -14.15
CA LEU A 122 -1.80 -0.12 -14.38
C LEU A 122 -0.61 0.03 -13.41
N ASN A 123 -0.79 -0.35 -12.16
CA ASN A 123 0.27 -0.22 -11.15
C ASN A 123 1.44 -1.19 -11.40
N SER A 124 1.17 -2.46 -11.71
CA SER A 124 2.25 -3.41 -12.01
C SER A 124 2.95 -3.11 -13.34
N ASN A 125 2.26 -2.49 -14.29
CA ASN A 125 2.82 -2.16 -15.60
C ASN A 125 3.44 -0.76 -15.70
N GLY A 126 2.99 0.21 -14.90
CA GLY A 126 3.43 1.60 -15.01
C GLY A 126 3.73 2.31 -13.69
N GLY A 127 3.47 1.65 -12.57
CA GLY A 127 3.64 2.25 -11.24
C GLY A 127 2.61 3.35 -10.94
N TRP A 128 2.90 4.11 -9.92
CA TRP A 128 2.08 5.23 -9.45
C TRP A 128 2.87 6.54 -9.47
N ASN A 129 2.23 7.64 -9.15
CA ASN A 129 2.89 8.95 -9.07
C ASN A 129 3.96 8.94 -7.97
N LYS A 130 5.22 9.14 -8.36
CA LYS A 130 6.38 9.10 -7.46
C LYS A 130 6.23 10.04 -6.26
N THR A 131 5.68 11.23 -6.47
CA THR A 131 5.57 12.25 -5.43
C THR A 131 4.45 11.99 -4.42
N SER A 132 3.58 10.99 -4.64
CA SER A 132 2.57 10.57 -3.66
C SER A 132 3.19 10.03 -2.36
N ALA A 133 4.44 9.55 -2.40
CA ALA A 133 5.18 9.13 -1.22
C ALA A 133 5.29 10.22 -0.15
N LEU A 134 5.30 11.51 -0.51
CA LEU A 134 5.31 12.61 0.46
C LEU A 134 4.08 12.59 1.40
N SER A 135 2.91 12.26 0.86
CA SER A 135 1.71 12.13 1.68
C SER A 135 1.81 10.91 2.61
N PHE A 136 2.30 9.79 2.10
CA PHE A 136 2.44 8.57 2.88
C PHE A 136 3.41 8.71 4.05
N ILE A 137 4.56 9.37 3.86
CA ILE A 137 5.55 9.60 4.93
C ILE A 137 4.92 10.29 6.16
N ASN A 138 3.91 11.13 5.97
CA ASN A 138 3.27 11.88 7.05
C ASN A 138 1.85 11.41 7.37
N MET A 139 1.54 10.14 7.15
CA MET A 139 0.20 9.59 7.34
C MET A 139 0.23 8.25 8.09
N PRO A 140 0.33 8.26 9.42
CA PRO A 140 0.38 7.03 10.23
C PRO A 140 -1.01 6.36 10.28
N ILE A 141 -1.33 5.55 9.27
CA ILE A 141 -2.68 4.99 9.07
C ILE A 141 -3.10 3.97 10.13
N LEU A 142 -2.16 3.35 10.84
CA LEU A 142 -2.48 2.36 11.87
C LEU A 142 -2.55 2.95 13.29
N ARG A 143 -2.43 4.27 13.44
CA ARG A 143 -2.38 4.93 14.75
C ARG A 143 -3.55 4.60 15.68
N TYR A 144 -4.73 4.41 15.14
CA TYR A 144 -5.96 4.12 15.90
C TYR A 144 -6.52 2.74 15.60
N SER A 145 -5.69 1.81 15.14
CA SER A 145 -6.12 0.44 14.82
C SER A 145 -6.60 -0.34 16.04
N ASP A 146 -6.12 0.00 17.24
CA ASP A 146 -6.57 -0.55 18.52
C ASP A 146 -7.98 -0.09 18.94
N GLU A 147 -8.50 0.97 18.30
CA GLU A 147 -9.87 1.45 18.51
C GLU A 147 -10.91 0.76 17.58
N ILE A 148 -10.50 -0.15 16.72
CA ILE A 148 -11.43 -0.89 15.86
C ILE A 148 -12.38 -1.71 16.71
N SER A 149 -13.67 -1.36 16.68
CA SER A 149 -14.71 -2.02 17.47
C SER A 149 -15.40 -3.19 16.76
N SER A 150 -15.06 -3.47 15.50
CA SER A 150 -15.60 -4.56 14.69
C SER A 150 -14.63 -5.75 14.58
N ALA A 151 -15.13 -6.89 14.11
CA ALA A 151 -14.30 -8.09 13.94
C ALA A 151 -13.19 -7.86 12.89
N VAL A 152 -11.96 -8.29 13.21
CA VAL A 152 -10.80 -8.25 12.31
C VAL A 152 -10.21 -9.64 12.16
N LEU A 153 -9.98 -10.06 10.93
CA LEU A 153 -9.23 -11.26 10.59
C LEU A 153 -7.99 -10.86 9.78
N MET A 154 -6.82 -11.21 10.26
CA MET A 154 -5.56 -10.99 9.56
C MET A 154 -4.99 -12.32 9.05
N ILE A 155 -4.70 -12.39 7.77
CA ILE A 155 -4.15 -13.57 7.09
C ILE A 155 -2.77 -13.23 6.56
N HIS A 156 -1.74 -13.91 7.06
CA HIS A 156 -0.36 -13.78 6.62
C HIS A 156 0.23 -15.13 6.26
N GLY A 157 1.12 -15.15 5.27
CA GLY A 157 2.00 -16.29 5.05
C GLY A 157 3.13 -16.32 6.09
N GLU A 158 3.55 -17.51 6.50
CA GLU A 158 4.66 -17.71 7.45
C GLU A 158 5.97 -17.07 6.97
N LEU A 159 6.20 -17.07 5.65
CA LEU A 159 7.37 -16.46 4.99
C LEU A 159 7.03 -15.08 4.38
N SER A 160 6.01 -14.42 4.86
CA SER A 160 5.67 -13.10 4.35
C SER A 160 6.83 -12.13 4.57
N LEU A 161 7.30 -11.52 3.48
CA LEU A 161 8.38 -10.53 3.47
C LEU A 161 8.06 -9.25 4.25
N ILE A 162 6.84 -9.13 4.74
CA ILE A 162 6.33 -7.89 5.29
C ILE A 162 5.77 -8.18 6.68
N HIS A 163 6.62 -8.69 7.58
CA HIS A 163 6.32 -8.72 9.02
C HIS A 163 6.43 -7.31 9.62
N ILE A 164 5.74 -6.34 9.04
CA ILE A 164 5.62 -5.00 9.62
C ILE A 164 4.24 -4.88 10.28
N SER A 165 3.86 -5.90 11.00
CA SER A 165 2.59 -5.93 11.74
C SER A 165 2.79 -6.09 13.25
N GLU A 166 3.93 -5.70 13.76
CA GLU A 166 4.05 -5.57 15.22
C GLU A 166 3.47 -4.23 15.66
N PRO A 167 2.64 -4.24 16.72
CA PRO A 167 1.99 -3.04 17.25
C PRO A 167 2.98 -2.07 17.89
#